data_a113ab30e32330ceb06a7990498987ae
#
_entry.id   a113ab30e32330ceb06a7990498987ae
#
_cell.length_a   1.000
_cell.length_b   1.000
_cell.length_c   1.000
_cell.angle_alpha   90.00
_cell.angle_beta   90.00
_cell.angle_gamma   90.00
#
_symmetry.space_group_name_H-M   'P 1'
#
loop_
_entity.id
_entity.type
_entity.pdbx_description
1 polymer ?
#
loop_
_entity_poly.entity_id
_entity_poly.type
_entity_poly.pdbx_seq_one_letter_code
_entity_poly.pdbx_strand_id
1 'polypeptide(L)'
;SSGEELKCDTICVAIGLVPSIELVDAMGGKRSLDSERGGYVPSTDDTISMVGDCAGLIASGFDHIAYRMDWMRALAKVSEPGTIVCQCEEVTRADLIGVQPPNYLERPSPMKARSLETLLADGPPNQDQIKRLTRAGMGVCQGRRCRDQIAMLLAIEAGTAFGSVPHASHRAPVRPLPLKILADWEESGAMRDGWVVWFGIPTQWVPYRDIGTPREAEHQ
;
A
#
# COMPACT_ATOMS: atom_id res chain seq x y z
N SER A 1 25.63 -22.03 -9.24
CA SER A 1 24.50 -22.90 -8.83
C SER A 1 24.97 -24.35 -8.91
N SER A 2 24.67 -25.16 -7.88
CA SER A 2 25.03 -26.58 -7.83
C SER A 2 24.32 -27.42 -8.88
N GLY A 3 23.26 -26.90 -9.51
CA GLY A 3 22.41 -27.63 -10.44
C GLY A 3 21.62 -28.77 -9.80
N GLU A 4 21.53 -28.79 -8.46
CA GLU A 4 20.78 -29.80 -7.72
C GLU A 4 19.27 -29.59 -7.93
N GLU A 5 18.59 -30.62 -8.40
CA GLU A 5 17.14 -30.66 -8.57
C GLU A 5 16.49 -31.29 -7.34
N LEU A 6 15.61 -30.54 -6.66
CA LEU A 6 14.80 -31.02 -5.55
C LEU A 6 13.38 -31.27 -6.03
N LYS A 7 12.89 -32.52 -5.85
CA LYS A 7 11.49 -32.85 -6.13
C LYS A 7 10.60 -32.34 -5.00
N CYS A 8 9.71 -31.41 -5.30
CA CYS A 8 8.73 -30.89 -4.36
C CYS A 8 7.45 -30.51 -5.11
N ASP A 9 6.33 -30.51 -4.40
CA ASP A 9 5.02 -30.04 -4.90
C ASP A 9 4.75 -28.57 -4.56
N THR A 10 5.48 -28.03 -3.59
CA THR A 10 5.31 -26.68 -3.10
C THR A 10 6.65 -26.03 -2.79
N ILE A 11 6.84 -24.78 -3.22
CA ILE A 11 8.02 -23.97 -2.90
C ILE A 11 7.56 -22.77 -2.06
N CYS A 12 8.13 -22.64 -0.86
CA CYS A 12 7.96 -21.45 -0.02
C CYS A 12 9.17 -20.52 -0.20
N VAL A 13 8.93 -19.33 -0.74
CA VAL A 13 9.99 -18.35 -0.98
C VAL A 13 9.97 -17.30 0.13
N ALA A 14 11.07 -17.21 0.89
CA ALA A 14 11.30 -16.19 1.92
C ALA A 14 12.55 -15.38 1.54
N ILE A 15 12.36 -14.32 0.77
CA ILE A 15 13.45 -13.55 0.16
C ILE A 15 13.88 -12.31 0.96
N GLY A 16 13.63 -12.31 2.24
CA GLY A 16 14.10 -11.31 3.18
C GLY A 16 12.98 -10.59 3.93
N LEU A 17 13.40 -9.81 4.91
CA LEU A 17 12.52 -8.96 5.73
C LEU A 17 12.49 -7.54 5.16
N VAL A 18 11.39 -6.84 5.44
CA VAL A 18 11.24 -5.42 5.15
C VAL A 18 10.87 -4.66 6.42
N PRO A 19 11.37 -3.44 6.61
CA PRO A 19 11.01 -2.64 7.78
C PRO A 19 9.51 -2.34 7.82
N SER A 20 8.92 -2.40 9.00
CA SER A 20 7.49 -2.10 9.23
C SER A 20 7.32 -0.61 9.55
N ILE A 21 7.24 0.22 8.52
CA ILE A 21 7.24 1.69 8.63
C ILE A 21 5.84 2.33 8.60
N GLU A 22 4.79 1.52 8.58
CA GLU A 22 3.42 2.00 8.34
C GLU A 22 2.98 3.06 9.33
N LEU A 23 3.35 2.90 10.60
CA LEU A 23 2.97 3.86 11.64
C LEU A 23 3.71 5.19 11.44
N VAL A 24 4.99 5.15 11.16
CA VAL A 24 5.80 6.36 10.90
C VAL A 24 5.27 7.11 9.68
N ASP A 25 4.97 6.39 8.60
CA ASP A 25 4.41 6.98 7.39
C ASP A 25 3.04 7.61 7.63
N ALA A 26 2.16 6.93 8.38
CA ALA A 26 0.85 7.47 8.75
C ALA A 26 0.91 8.70 9.67
N MET A 27 1.98 8.83 10.44
CA MET A 27 2.26 10.00 11.29
C MET A 27 2.94 11.16 10.52
N GLY A 28 3.21 10.99 9.22
CA GLY A 28 3.90 11.97 8.40
C GLY A 28 5.42 12.01 8.61
N GLY A 29 5.99 10.97 9.23
CA GLY A 29 7.44 10.86 9.43
C GLY A 29 8.18 10.69 8.11
N LYS A 30 9.35 11.29 8.01
CA LYS A 30 10.21 11.16 6.84
C LYS A 30 10.86 9.78 6.79
N ARG A 31 11.09 9.30 5.59
CA ARG A 31 11.72 8.00 5.33
C ARG A 31 12.73 8.09 4.20
N SER A 32 13.76 7.27 4.26
CA SER A 32 14.75 7.09 3.20
C SER A 32 14.86 5.63 2.82
N LEU A 33 15.25 5.38 1.59
CA LEU A 33 15.50 4.03 1.11
C LEU A 33 16.93 3.63 1.52
N ASP A 34 17.04 2.48 2.21
CA ASP A 34 18.32 1.91 2.64
C ASP A 34 18.36 0.43 2.22
N SER A 35 19.21 0.13 1.24
CA SER A 35 19.30 -1.22 0.67
C SER A 35 19.92 -2.24 1.63
N GLU A 36 20.84 -1.82 2.48
CA GLU A 36 21.46 -2.69 3.48
C GLU A 36 20.52 -3.01 4.64
N ARG A 37 19.59 -2.09 4.93
CA ARG A 37 18.59 -2.27 5.98
C ARG A 37 17.27 -2.87 5.47
N GLY A 38 17.21 -3.24 4.23
CA GLY A 38 16.13 -4.02 3.64
C GLY A 38 14.95 -3.21 3.10
N GLY A 39 15.02 -1.89 3.00
CA GLY A 39 13.94 -1.10 2.43
C GLY A 39 13.86 0.32 2.94
N TYR A 40 12.64 0.87 3.00
CA TYR A 40 12.44 2.17 3.59
C TYR A 40 12.59 2.13 5.10
N VAL A 41 13.43 3.01 5.62
CA VAL A 41 13.66 3.21 7.05
C VAL A 41 13.33 4.67 7.41
N PRO A 42 13.01 4.98 8.67
CA PRO A 42 12.82 6.35 9.11
C PRO A 42 14.08 7.16 8.89
N SER A 43 13.93 8.37 8.37
CA SER A 43 15.03 9.33 8.38
C SER A 43 15.28 9.81 9.82
N THR A 44 16.54 10.07 10.15
CA THR A 44 16.97 10.46 11.50
C THR A 44 16.66 11.93 11.83
N ASP A 45 15.56 12.47 11.43
CA ASP A 45 15.16 13.79 11.87
C ASP A 45 14.11 13.70 13.00
N ASP A 46 14.56 13.67 14.16
CA ASP A 46 14.32 14.48 15.35
C ASP A 46 13.10 14.22 16.26
N THR A 47 12.00 13.71 15.82
CA THR A 47 10.83 13.55 16.70
C THR A 47 10.40 12.12 16.91
N ILE A 48 10.77 11.23 16.00
CA ILE A 48 10.37 9.82 16.06
C ILE A 48 11.61 8.94 15.95
N SER A 49 11.89 8.15 16.98
CA SER A 49 12.91 7.10 16.94
C SER A 49 12.26 5.73 16.80
N MET A 50 12.84 4.87 15.95
CA MET A 50 12.42 3.49 15.80
C MET A 50 13.57 2.55 16.24
N VAL A 51 13.19 1.47 16.90
CA VAL A 51 14.11 0.44 17.38
C VAL A 51 13.57 -0.96 17.04
N GLY A 52 14.47 -1.93 16.96
CA GLY A 52 14.11 -3.30 16.63
C GLY A 52 13.85 -3.50 15.13
N ASP A 53 13.12 -4.56 14.79
CA ASP A 53 12.91 -5.01 13.40
C ASP A 53 12.20 -3.98 12.52
N CYS A 54 11.39 -3.09 13.11
CA CYS A 54 10.74 -2.02 12.37
C CYS A 54 11.73 -0.94 11.87
N ALA A 55 12.89 -0.82 12.49
CA ALA A 55 13.97 0.06 12.06
C ALA A 55 14.79 -0.50 10.89
N GLY A 56 14.50 -1.72 10.45
CA GLY A 56 15.22 -2.42 9.39
C GLY A 56 16.29 -3.40 9.91
N LEU A 57 16.90 -4.10 8.99
CA LEU A 57 17.97 -5.04 9.27
C LEU A 57 19.23 -4.31 9.77
N ILE A 58 20.11 -5.04 10.41
CA ILE A 58 21.45 -4.53 10.71
C ILE A 58 22.22 -4.40 9.40
N ALA A 59 22.80 -3.24 9.15
CA ALA A 59 23.60 -3.00 7.96
C ALA A 59 24.77 -4.01 7.91
N SER A 60 24.92 -4.69 6.79
CA SER A 60 25.88 -5.80 6.63
C SER A 60 26.73 -5.70 5.36
N GLY A 61 26.61 -4.62 4.60
CA GLY A 61 27.20 -4.49 3.26
C GLY A 61 26.47 -5.30 2.18
N PHE A 62 25.33 -5.93 2.50
CA PHE A 62 24.53 -6.70 1.55
C PHE A 62 23.35 -5.88 1.03
N ASP A 63 23.22 -5.81 -0.29
CA ASP A 63 22.09 -5.12 -0.95
C ASP A 63 20.85 -6.02 -1.00
N HIS A 64 20.02 -5.92 0.02
CA HIS A 64 18.77 -6.69 0.13
C HIS A 64 17.74 -6.29 -0.94
N ILE A 65 17.77 -5.06 -1.43
CA ILE A 65 16.83 -4.60 -2.47
C ILE A 65 17.21 -5.20 -3.81
N ALA A 66 18.49 -5.13 -4.21
CA ALA A 66 18.97 -5.75 -5.44
C ALA A 66 18.67 -7.25 -5.44
N TYR A 67 18.95 -7.94 -4.34
CA TYR A 67 18.67 -9.37 -4.18
C TYR A 67 17.18 -9.69 -4.38
N ARG A 68 16.28 -8.94 -3.74
CA ARG A 68 14.83 -9.15 -3.91
C ARG A 68 14.36 -8.79 -5.31
N MET A 69 14.92 -7.75 -5.92
CA MET A 69 14.60 -7.38 -7.31
C MET A 69 14.99 -8.47 -8.29
N ASP A 70 16.11 -9.16 -8.09
CA ASP A 70 16.53 -10.28 -8.94
C ASP A 70 15.57 -11.47 -8.79
N TRP A 71 15.13 -11.78 -7.57
CA TRP A 71 14.07 -12.76 -7.35
C TRP A 71 12.76 -12.37 -8.03
N MET A 72 12.34 -11.12 -7.92
CA MET A 72 11.10 -10.64 -8.55
C MET A 72 11.18 -10.71 -10.08
N ARG A 73 12.34 -10.37 -10.68
CA ARG A 73 12.56 -10.51 -12.12
C ARG A 73 12.49 -11.99 -12.56
N ALA A 74 13.09 -12.88 -11.79
CA ALA A 74 13.03 -14.31 -12.08
C ALA A 74 11.60 -14.86 -11.99
N LEU A 75 10.89 -14.52 -10.91
CA LEU A 75 9.49 -14.92 -10.72
C LEU A 75 8.56 -14.34 -11.79
N ALA A 76 8.74 -13.08 -12.18
CA ALA A 76 7.95 -12.46 -13.24
C ALA A 76 8.11 -13.14 -14.60
N LYS A 77 9.28 -13.77 -14.87
CA LYS A 77 9.52 -14.52 -16.12
C LYS A 77 8.80 -15.86 -16.15
N VAL A 78 8.66 -16.53 -15.01
CA VAL A 78 8.13 -17.90 -14.95
C VAL A 78 6.69 -17.97 -14.43
N SER A 79 6.19 -16.91 -13.81
CA SER A 79 4.84 -16.90 -13.25
C SER A 79 3.78 -16.71 -14.33
N GLU A 80 2.67 -17.43 -14.17
CA GLU A 80 1.49 -17.26 -15.02
C GLU A 80 0.85 -15.87 -14.80
N PRO A 81 0.17 -15.30 -15.81
CA PRO A 81 -0.55 -14.04 -15.68
C PRO A 81 -1.55 -14.01 -14.53
N GLY A 82 -2.18 -15.16 -14.23
CA GLY A 82 -3.13 -15.35 -13.13
C GLY A 82 -2.49 -15.49 -11.74
N THR A 83 -1.17 -15.40 -11.61
CA THR A 83 -0.50 -15.45 -10.30
C THR A 83 -0.96 -14.30 -9.41
N ILE A 84 -1.45 -14.63 -8.22
CA ILE A 84 -1.97 -13.65 -7.25
C ILE A 84 -0.81 -12.84 -6.66
N VAL A 85 -0.89 -11.53 -6.77
CA VAL A 85 0.04 -10.55 -6.18
C VAL A 85 -0.53 -9.99 -4.88
N CYS A 86 -1.82 -9.66 -4.85
CA CYS A 86 -2.50 -9.19 -3.64
C CYS A 86 -3.55 -10.23 -3.21
N GLN A 87 -3.19 -11.05 -2.23
CA GLN A 87 -4.04 -12.15 -1.77
C GLN A 87 -5.36 -11.67 -1.12
N CYS A 88 -5.34 -10.55 -0.39
CA CYS A 88 -6.53 -10.05 0.33
C CYS A 88 -7.62 -9.52 -0.62
N GLU A 89 -7.24 -9.08 -1.81
CA GLU A 89 -8.13 -8.51 -2.84
C GLU A 89 -8.11 -9.35 -4.12
N GLU A 90 -7.46 -10.52 -4.10
CA GLU A 90 -7.37 -11.46 -5.22
C GLU A 90 -6.87 -10.84 -6.54
N VAL A 91 -6.04 -9.78 -6.43
CA VAL A 91 -5.48 -9.10 -7.61
C VAL A 91 -4.34 -9.93 -8.17
N THR A 92 -4.47 -10.31 -9.42
CA THR A 92 -3.44 -11.06 -10.14
C THR A 92 -2.37 -10.14 -10.72
N ARG A 93 -1.29 -10.73 -11.22
CA ARG A 93 -0.27 -10.00 -11.98
C ARG A 93 -0.85 -9.37 -13.24
N ALA A 94 -1.71 -10.10 -13.96
CA ALA A 94 -2.39 -9.57 -15.12
C ALA A 94 -3.28 -8.37 -14.80
N ASP A 95 -4.04 -8.42 -13.69
CA ASP A 95 -4.88 -7.30 -13.24
C ASP A 95 -4.01 -6.09 -12.87
N LEU A 96 -2.89 -6.30 -12.20
CA LEU A 96 -1.98 -5.23 -11.81
C LEU A 96 -1.42 -4.50 -13.04
N ILE A 97 -0.90 -5.25 -14.02
CA ILE A 97 -0.29 -4.68 -15.24
C ILE A 97 -1.35 -4.15 -16.20
N GLY A 98 -2.48 -4.86 -16.33
CA GLY A 98 -3.63 -4.41 -17.10
C GLY A 98 -4.41 -3.29 -16.44
N VAL A 99 -4.05 -2.90 -15.21
CA VAL A 99 -4.76 -1.90 -14.40
C VAL A 99 -6.25 -2.22 -14.31
N GLN A 100 -6.54 -3.49 -13.97
CA GLN A 100 -7.89 -4.03 -13.88
C GLN A 100 -8.32 -4.14 -12.42
N PRO A 101 -9.58 -3.85 -12.07
CA PRO A 101 -10.11 -4.25 -10.77
C PRO A 101 -10.18 -5.80 -10.69
N PRO A 102 -10.22 -6.36 -9.47
CA PRO A 102 -10.38 -7.79 -9.30
C PRO A 102 -11.67 -8.31 -9.93
N ASN A 103 -11.70 -9.59 -10.29
CA ASN A 103 -12.80 -10.23 -11.04
C ASN A 103 -14.19 -10.12 -10.38
N TYR A 104 -14.25 -9.90 -9.07
CA TYR A 104 -15.52 -9.72 -8.34
C TYR A 104 -16.10 -8.30 -8.46
N LEU A 105 -15.42 -7.38 -9.14
CA LEU A 105 -15.89 -6.03 -9.40
C LEU A 105 -16.15 -5.83 -10.90
N GLU A 106 -17.29 -5.24 -11.21
CA GLU A 106 -17.57 -4.81 -12.58
C GLU A 106 -16.66 -3.65 -12.98
N ARG A 107 -16.19 -3.70 -14.23
CA ARG A 107 -15.36 -2.65 -14.80
C ARG A 107 -16.14 -1.82 -15.78
N PRO A 108 -16.28 -0.51 -15.56
CA PRO A 108 -16.88 0.40 -16.52
C PRO A 108 -16.13 0.38 -17.86
N SER A 109 -16.87 0.40 -18.97
CA SER A 109 -16.30 0.34 -20.33
C SER A 109 -15.17 1.34 -20.59
N PRO A 110 -15.22 2.60 -20.12
CA PRO A 110 -14.13 3.56 -20.33
C PRO A 110 -12.82 3.16 -19.65
N MET A 111 -12.89 2.36 -18.59
CA MET A 111 -11.69 1.91 -17.87
C MET A 111 -11.04 0.68 -18.51
N LYS A 112 -11.71 0.00 -19.44
CA LYS A 112 -11.18 -1.20 -20.11
C LYS A 112 -9.94 -0.91 -20.98
N ALA A 113 -9.78 0.32 -21.45
CA ALA A 113 -8.63 0.76 -22.23
C ALA A 113 -7.41 1.14 -21.37
N ARG A 114 -7.54 1.15 -20.05
CA ARG A 114 -6.42 1.44 -19.14
C ARG A 114 -5.50 0.25 -19.02
N SER A 115 -4.20 0.54 -19.03
CA SER A 115 -3.13 -0.41 -18.73
C SER A 115 -2.01 0.34 -18.02
N LEU A 116 -1.03 -0.38 -17.48
CA LEU A 116 0.16 0.26 -16.90
C LEU A 116 0.89 1.10 -17.94
N GLU A 117 0.98 0.65 -19.18
CA GLU A 117 1.58 1.39 -20.29
C GLU A 117 0.91 2.75 -20.51
N THR A 118 -0.43 2.79 -20.53
CA THR A 118 -1.17 4.06 -20.68
C THR A 118 -0.98 5.00 -19.49
N LEU A 119 -0.81 4.46 -18.28
CA LEU A 119 -0.53 5.28 -17.09
C LEU A 119 0.90 5.83 -17.09
N LEU A 120 1.87 5.04 -17.57
CA LEU A 120 3.26 5.45 -17.68
C LEU A 120 3.48 6.53 -18.75
N ALA A 121 2.60 6.61 -19.76
CA ALA A 121 2.59 7.70 -20.73
C ALA A 121 2.16 9.04 -20.08
N ASP A 122 1.32 8.99 -19.04
CA ASP A 122 0.85 10.16 -18.31
C ASP A 122 1.82 10.60 -17.19
N GLY A 123 2.69 9.70 -16.70
CA GLY A 123 3.63 10.02 -15.62
C GLY A 123 4.32 8.79 -15.02
N PRO A 124 5.18 9.00 -14.00
CA PRO A 124 5.90 7.90 -13.37
C PRO A 124 4.95 6.94 -12.64
N PRO A 125 5.39 5.66 -12.43
CA PRO A 125 4.57 4.68 -11.75
C PRO A 125 4.20 5.14 -10.33
N ASN A 126 2.92 5.07 -10.00
CA ASN A 126 2.36 5.55 -8.74
C ASN A 126 1.50 4.47 -8.10
N GLN A 127 1.95 3.93 -6.96
CA GLN A 127 1.21 2.90 -6.25
C GLN A 127 -0.16 3.35 -5.72
N ASP A 128 -0.33 4.61 -5.34
CA ASP A 128 -1.63 5.12 -4.90
C ASP A 128 -2.66 5.12 -6.03
N GLN A 129 -2.22 5.42 -7.25
CA GLN A 129 -3.07 5.33 -8.43
C GLN A 129 -3.43 3.89 -8.75
N ILE A 130 -2.44 3.00 -8.79
CA ILE A 130 -2.64 1.56 -9.02
C ILE A 130 -3.57 0.96 -7.96
N LYS A 131 -3.35 1.28 -6.68
CA LYS A 131 -4.21 0.87 -5.56
C LYS A 131 -5.68 1.25 -5.78
N ARG A 132 -5.96 2.47 -6.22
CA ARG A 132 -7.34 2.93 -6.48
C ARG A 132 -7.99 2.24 -7.66
N LEU A 133 -7.22 1.90 -8.69
CA LEU A 133 -7.73 1.31 -9.93
C LEU A 133 -7.87 -0.22 -9.85
N THR A 134 -6.99 -0.89 -9.09
CA THR A 134 -6.93 -2.35 -9.00
C THR A 134 -7.34 -2.91 -7.66
N ARG A 135 -7.51 -2.07 -6.63
CA ARG A 135 -7.66 -2.42 -5.21
C ARG A 135 -6.44 -3.11 -4.58
N ALA A 136 -5.35 -3.28 -5.31
CA ALA A 136 -4.12 -3.88 -4.78
C ALA A 136 -3.64 -3.13 -3.52
N GLY A 137 -3.52 -3.83 -2.39
CA GLY A 137 -3.14 -3.24 -1.11
C GLY A 137 -4.28 -2.60 -0.31
N MET A 138 -5.55 -2.69 -0.75
CA MET A 138 -6.70 -2.15 -0.03
C MET A 138 -7.34 -3.12 0.96
N GLY A 139 -7.02 -4.40 0.89
CA GLY A 139 -7.60 -5.43 1.74
C GLY A 139 -7.17 -5.32 3.22
N VAL A 140 -7.60 -6.29 4.02
CA VAL A 140 -7.45 -6.29 5.48
C VAL A 140 -6.01 -6.13 5.98
N CYS A 141 -5.01 -6.53 5.19
CA CYS A 141 -3.61 -6.36 5.54
C CYS A 141 -3.06 -4.95 5.24
N GLN A 142 -3.84 -4.07 4.57
CA GLN A 142 -3.47 -2.71 4.21
C GLN A 142 -2.11 -2.60 3.50
N GLY A 143 -1.86 -3.51 2.54
CA GLY A 143 -0.65 -3.54 1.73
C GLY A 143 0.61 -4.08 2.43
N ARG A 144 0.57 -4.43 3.72
CA ARG A 144 1.74 -4.92 4.45
C ARG A 144 2.42 -6.15 3.82
N ARG A 145 1.64 -6.98 3.12
CA ARG A 145 2.17 -8.18 2.45
C ARG A 145 2.61 -7.94 1.02
N CYS A 146 1.96 -7.03 0.31
CA CYS A 146 2.12 -6.92 -1.15
C CYS A 146 2.75 -5.61 -1.63
N ARG A 147 2.84 -4.57 -0.82
CA ARG A 147 3.29 -3.24 -1.28
C ARG A 147 4.69 -3.25 -1.91
N ASP A 148 5.65 -3.97 -1.30
CA ASP A 148 7.01 -4.04 -1.84
C ASP A 148 7.04 -4.84 -3.14
N GLN A 149 6.32 -5.96 -3.20
CA GLN A 149 6.21 -6.76 -4.43
C GLN A 149 5.54 -5.97 -5.55
N ILE A 150 4.49 -5.21 -5.23
CA ILE A 150 3.83 -4.31 -6.19
C ILE A 150 4.82 -3.26 -6.69
N ALA A 151 5.56 -2.58 -5.78
CA ALA A 151 6.58 -1.61 -6.18
C ALA A 151 7.64 -2.22 -7.08
N MET A 152 8.13 -3.42 -6.74
CA MET A 152 9.12 -4.13 -7.55
C MET A 152 8.59 -4.51 -8.93
N LEU A 153 7.35 -5.02 -9.02
CA LEU A 153 6.73 -5.34 -10.31
C LEU A 153 6.52 -4.08 -11.16
N LEU A 154 6.03 -3.01 -10.57
CA LEU A 154 5.86 -1.73 -11.27
C LEU A 154 7.21 -1.17 -11.75
N ALA A 155 8.27 -1.28 -10.94
CA ALA A 155 9.61 -0.87 -11.32
C ALA A 155 10.16 -1.70 -12.48
N ILE A 156 9.93 -3.02 -12.46
CA ILE A 156 10.34 -3.93 -13.54
C ILE A 156 9.62 -3.57 -14.85
N GLU A 157 8.32 -3.43 -14.81
CA GLU A 157 7.50 -3.13 -16.00
C GLU A 157 7.77 -1.71 -16.55
N ALA A 158 8.05 -0.75 -15.66
CA ALA A 158 8.39 0.62 -16.06
C ALA A 158 9.87 0.79 -16.45
N GLY A 159 10.71 -0.23 -16.25
CA GLY A 159 12.15 -0.12 -16.52
C GLY A 159 12.88 0.87 -15.61
N THR A 160 12.40 1.07 -14.37
CA THR A 160 12.93 2.05 -13.42
C THR A 160 13.52 1.39 -12.18
N ALA A 161 14.23 2.17 -11.36
CA ALA A 161 14.72 1.70 -10.07
C ALA A 161 13.56 1.51 -9.07
N PHE A 162 13.70 0.57 -8.12
CA PHE A 162 12.72 0.35 -7.05
C PHE A 162 12.39 1.63 -6.29
N GLY A 163 13.39 2.43 -5.95
CA GLY A 163 13.20 3.70 -5.22
C GLY A 163 12.44 4.78 -5.99
N SER A 164 12.25 4.61 -7.30
CA SER A 164 11.44 5.51 -8.12
C SER A 164 9.94 5.21 -8.04
N VAL A 165 9.56 4.11 -7.39
CA VAL A 165 8.16 3.70 -7.19
C VAL A 165 7.83 3.80 -5.70
N PRO A 166 7.37 4.95 -5.22
CA PRO A 166 7.03 5.11 -3.81
C PRO A 166 5.90 4.16 -3.41
N HIS A 167 5.96 3.72 -2.16
CA HIS A 167 4.86 2.93 -1.60
C HIS A 167 3.57 3.76 -1.56
N ALA A 168 2.44 3.07 -1.69
CA ALA A 168 1.14 3.68 -1.47
C ALA A 168 1.04 4.26 -0.05
N SER A 169 0.37 5.41 0.07
CA SER A 169 0.19 6.11 1.34
C SER A 169 -0.50 5.24 2.38
N HIS A 170 0.00 5.26 3.59
CA HIS A 170 -0.65 4.64 4.73
C HIS A 170 -1.64 5.61 5.37
N ARG A 171 -2.75 5.06 5.85
CA ARG A 171 -3.77 5.83 6.57
C ARG A 171 -4.05 5.19 7.91
N ALA A 172 -4.24 5.99 8.93
CA ALA A 172 -4.71 5.51 10.23
C ALA A 172 -6.17 4.99 10.11
N PRO A 173 -6.54 3.93 10.84
CA PRO A 173 -5.66 3.09 11.64
C PRO A 173 -4.86 2.12 10.76
N VAL A 174 -3.54 2.03 10.96
CA VAL A 174 -2.65 1.13 10.19
C VAL A 174 -2.78 -0.34 10.57
N ARG A 175 -3.54 -0.63 11.63
CA ARG A 175 -3.91 -1.97 12.10
C ARG A 175 -5.37 -1.98 12.54
N PRO A 176 -6.07 -3.13 12.49
CA PRO A 176 -7.41 -3.25 13.05
C PRO A 176 -7.43 -2.81 14.52
N LEU A 177 -8.42 -2.00 14.88
CA LEU A 177 -8.68 -1.59 16.25
C LEU A 177 -9.91 -2.34 16.79
N PRO A 178 -9.91 -2.76 18.06
CA PRO A 178 -11.12 -3.24 18.69
C PRO A 178 -12.22 -2.18 18.65
N LEU A 179 -13.45 -2.57 18.31
CA LEU A 179 -14.60 -1.66 18.25
C LEU A 179 -14.82 -0.92 19.59
N LYS A 180 -14.49 -1.58 20.71
CA LYS A 180 -14.56 -0.96 22.04
C LYS A 180 -13.72 0.31 22.14
N ILE A 181 -12.50 0.33 21.56
CA ILE A 181 -11.67 1.53 21.57
C ILE A 181 -12.36 2.69 20.82
N LEU A 182 -13.01 2.39 19.69
CA LEU A 182 -13.73 3.39 18.92
C LEU A 182 -15.02 3.84 19.62
N ALA A 183 -15.70 2.92 20.30
CA ALA A 183 -16.92 3.21 21.03
C ALA A 183 -16.67 4.04 22.29
N ASP A 184 -15.56 3.79 22.98
CA ASP A 184 -15.17 4.51 24.21
C ASP A 184 -14.39 5.81 23.92
N TRP A 185 -14.12 6.11 22.64
CA TRP A 185 -13.39 7.31 22.25
C TRP A 185 -14.24 8.56 22.45
N GLU A 186 -13.74 9.45 23.27
CA GLU A 186 -14.33 10.79 23.43
C GLU A 186 -13.57 11.81 22.57
N GLU A 187 -14.28 12.46 21.68
CA GLU A 187 -13.70 13.54 20.88
C GLU A 187 -13.48 14.78 21.73
N SER A 188 -12.32 15.38 21.59
CA SER A 188 -12.07 16.70 22.22
C SER A 188 -13.01 17.76 21.64
N GLY A 189 -13.29 18.82 22.43
CA GLY A 189 -14.09 19.95 21.94
C GLY A 189 -13.55 20.53 20.65
N ALA A 190 -12.23 20.70 20.54
CA ALA A 190 -11.58 21.23 19.35
C ALA A 190 -11.78 20.32 18.11
N MET A 191 -11.85 19.00 18.29
CA MET A 191 -12.17 18.09 17.18
C MET A 191 -13.63 18.26 16.74
N ARG A 192 -14.57 18.33 17.67
CA ARG A 192 -15.99 18.55 17.37
C ARG A 192 -16.24 19.89 16.67
N ASP A 193 -15.62 20.94 17.17
CA ASP A 193 -15.73 22.28 16.57
C ASP A 193 -15.09 22.34 15.17
N GLY A 194 -14.06 21.50 14.91
CA GLY A 194 -13.40 21.39 13.63
C GLY A 194 -14.10 20.49 12.59
N TRP A 195 -15.16 19.79 12.94
CA TRP A 195 -15.82 18.82 12.06
C TRP A 195 -16.22 19.40 10.71
N VAL A 196 -16.80 20.60 10.71
CA VAL A 196 -17.23 21.33 9.51
C VAL A 196 -16.05 21.55 8.55
N VAL A 197 -14.89 21.96 9.09
CA VAL A 197 -13.66 22.21 8.31
C VAL A 197 -13.05 20.90 7.84
N TRP A 198 -13.05 19.87 8.68
CA TRP A 198 -12.41 18.58 8.38
C TRP A 198 -13.12 17.78 7.30
N PHE A 199 -14.45 17.82 7.28
CA PHE A 199 -15.23 17.15 6.26
C PHE A 199 -15.52 18.02 5.04
N GLY A 200 -15.22 19.32 5.10
CA GLY A 200 -15.21 20.25 3.97
C GLY A 200 -16.56 20.53 3.31
N ILE A 201 -17.65 19.93 3.82
CA ILE A 201 -18.97 20.05 3.23
C ILE A 201 -20.02 20.03 4.33
N PRO A 202 -20.12 21.12 5.12
CA PRO A 202 -21.09 21.20 6.20
C PRO A 202 -22.54 20.99 5.73
N THR A 203 -22.85 21.45 4.52
CA THR A 203 -24.19 21.37 3.93
C THR A 203 -24.59 19.96 3.44
N GLN A 204 -23.65 19.01 3.37
CA GLN A 204 -23.94 17.61 2.97
C GLN A 204 -24.08 16.66 4.17
N TRP A 205 -23.79 17.13 5.38
CA TRP A 205 -23.89 16.31 6.56
C TRP A 205 -24.97 16.83 7.50
N VAL A 206 -26.15 16.28 7.35
CA VAL A 206 -27.23 16.43 8.32
C VAL A 206 -27.38 15.10 9.06
N PRO A 207 -27.17 15.02 10.37
CA PRO A 207 -27.42 13.80 11.13
C PRO A 207 -28.82 13.26 10.83
N TYR A 208 -28.96 11.96 10.58
CA TYR A 208 -30.24 11.34 10.23
C TYR A 208 -31.38 11.70 11.19
N ARG A 209 -31.08 11.81 12.48
CA ARG A 209 -32.04 12.21 13.54
C ARG A 209 -32.54 13.64 13.40
N ASP A 210 -31.82 14.50 12.68
CA ASP A 210 -32.11 15.93 12.57
C ASP A 210 -32.80 16.25 11.22
N ILE A 211 -32.79 15.28 10.27
CA ILE A 211 -33.46 15.43 8.96
C ILE A 211 -34.96 15.61 9.17
N GLY A 212 -35.53 16.66 8.56
CA GLY A 212 -36.95 17.01 8.65
C GLY A 212 -37.34 17.69 10.00
N THR A 213 -36.36 18.01 10.86
CA THR A 213 -36.58 18.73 12.10
C THR A 213 -36.11 20.19 11.98
N PRO A 214 -36.52 21.11 12.91
CA PRO A 214 -35.99 22.48 12.91
C PRO A 214 -34.46 22.54 13.07
N ARG A 215 -33.82 21.49 13.57
CA ARG A 215 -32.37 21.40 13.73
C ARG A 215 -31.63 21.15 12.43
N GLU A 216 -32.34 20.72 11.40
CA GLU A 216 -31.72 20.54 10.06
C GLU A 216 -31.12 21.87 9.56
N ALA A 217 -31.78 22.98 9.82
CA ALA A 217 -31.33 24.33 9.44
C ALA A 217 -30.03 24.75 10.17
N GLU A 218 -29.71 24.16 11.32
CA GLU A 218 -28.50 24.46 12.09
C GLU A 218 -27.25 23.83 11.42
N HIS A 219 -27.44 22.89 10.47
CA HIS A 219 -26.39 22.18 9.75
C HIS A 219 -26.16 22.71 8.34
N GLN A 220 -26.94 23.71 7.91
CA GLN A 220 -26.81 24.40 6.62
C GLN A 220 -26.02 25.70 6.76
#